data_c7d9ba50e05adb3eb6d6f9798adf4cf3
#
_entry.id   c7d9ba50e05adb3eb6d6f9798adf4cf3
#
_cell.length_a   1.000
_cell.length_b   1.000
_cell.length_c   1.000
_cell.angle_alpha   90.00
_cell.angle_beta   90.00
_cell.angle_gamma   90.00
#
_symmetry.space_group_name_H-M   'P 1'
#
loop_
_entity.id
_entity.type
_entity.pdbx_description
1 polymer ?
#
loop_
_entity_poly.entity_id
_entity_poly.type
_entity_poly.pdbx_seq_one_letter_code
_entity_poly.pdbx_strand_id
1 'polypeptide(L)'
;FIFLEFTLSILCGVSVALCYWSSTFTKSTGIFIYAFSILIGLLIGAEIPLVTRMNESYEELRVNISSVMEKDYYGALVGGVLFAFFALPYLGLTYTPIALGIINFLVASILFWKFKHLLHYKKAIQISFWSITALFLIFIFVVKPVILYSEQKKYKDRIIFEQQTSYQKIVITQWKDKYWLFINGNEQFSTFDEEKYHEPLIHPAMSLSGQRKDILVLGGGEGLAVREIIKYKDVEKVTVVDLDPVMTELAKHNPIITKINQNAMVDLKVNVKNQDAFTFIENSEEFYDVIFVDLPDPNSVALSRLYSREFYSLCQRRLNKYGIIVTQASSPVHSPNSFVCIIKTMESADFTVLPYHNNIPTLGEWGWCLGMRKGVVTNKMLKERVAEIELPPPPTKFLNKDAIISMVNFGKGVLDKKERVKVNTILDPIIVKYYKKGAWDVY
;
A
#
# COMPACT_ATOMS: atom_id res chain seq x y z
N PHE A 1 -31.96 -13.65 23.92
CA PHE A 1 -31.36 -13.96 22.62
C PHE A 1 -31.75 -12.94 21.55
N ILE A 2 -33.03 -12.74 21.19
CA ILE A 2 -33.48 -11.83 20.12
C ILE A 2 -32.94 -10.40 20.30
N PHE A 3 -32.93 -9.86 21.51
CA PHE A 3 -32.34 -8.53 21.79
C PHE A 3 -30.83 -8.51 21.55
N LEU A 4 -30.12 -9.60 21.87
CA LEU A 4 -28.69 -9.71 21.60
C LEU A 4 -28.42 -9.68 20.10
N GLU A 5 -29.17 -10.48 19.32
CA GLU A 5 -29.05 -10.52 17.87
C GLU A 5 -29.37 -9.15 17.22
N PHE A 6 -30.40 -8.45 17.71
CA PHE A 6 -30.71 -7.10 17.25
C PHE A 6 -29.58 -6.11 17.56
N THR A 7 -28.98 -6.22 18.75
CA THR A 7 -27.85 -5.37 19.13
C THR A 7 -26.63 -5.66 18.28
N LEU A 8 -26.33 -6.95 18.07
CA LEU A 8 -25.23 -7.40 17.22
C LEU A 8 -25.41 -6.93 15.76
N SER A 9 -26.63 -7.06 15.24
CA SER A 9 -27.01 -6.57 13.92
C SER A 9 -26.70 -5.07 13.74
N ILE A 10 -27.11 -4.22 14.70
CA ILE A 10 -26.85 -2.78 14.68
C ILE A 10 -25.34 -2.51 14.76
N LEU A 11 -24.65 -3.14 15.72
CA LEU A 11 -23.22 -2.91 15.91
C LEU A 11 -22.42 -3.31 14.69
N CYS A 12 -22.69 -4.47 14.09
CA CYS A 12 -22.06 -4.88 12.83
C CYS A 12 -22.35 -3.89 11.71
N GLY A 13 -23.63 -3.57 11.48
CA GLY A 13 -24.03 -2.69 10.38
C GLY A 13 -23.47 -1.28 10.47
N VAL A 14 -23.38 -0.70 11.66
CA VAL A 14 -23.03 0.71 11.87
C VAL A 14 -21.52 0.91 12.14
N SER A 15 -20.82 -0.14 12.61
CA SER A 15 -19.42 -0.07 13.06
C SER A 15 -18.48 0.58 12.04
N VAL A 16 -18.56 0.18 10.78
CA VAL A 16 -17.67 0.69 9.73
C VAL A 16 -17.93 2.16 9.45
N ALA A 17 -19.19 2.58 9.31
CA ALA A 17 -19.51 3.98 9.08
C ALA A 17 -19.10 4.88 10.26
N LEU A 18 -19.22 4.39 11.50
CA LEU A 18 -18.73 5.11 12.68
C LEU A 18 -17.20 5.17 12.71
N CYS A 19 -16.50 4.12 12.30
CA CYS A 19 -15.05 4.14 12.16
C CYS A 19 -14.60 5.15 11.07
N TYR A 20 -15.25 5.19 9.93
CA TYR A 20 -14.99 6.20 8.91
C TYR A 20 -15.30 7.61 9.41
N TRP A 21 -16.44 7.81 10.03
CA TRP A 21 -16.81 9.11 10.62
C TRP A 21 -15.81 9.56 11.68
N SER A 22 -15.41 8.67 12.59
CA SER A 22 -14.42 8.98 13.63
C SER A 22 -13.06 9.34 13.06
N SER A 23 -12.65 8.71 11.96
CA SER A 23 -11.37 9.02 11.28
C SER A 23 -11.29 10.44 10.74
N THR A 24 -12.44 11.10 10.58
CA THR A 24 -12.55 12.51 10.14
C THR A 24 -12.13 13.49 11.23
N PHE A 25 -12.31 13.11 12.51
CA PHE A 25 -12.12 14.01 13.66
C PHE A 25 -10.95 13.62 14.55
N THR A 26 -10.43 12.38 14.44
CA THR A 26 -9.36 11.90 15.30
C THR A 26 -8.35 11.03 14.55
N LYS A 27 -7.07 11.25 14.87
CA LYS A 27 -5.97 10.37 14.41
C LYS A 27 -6.00 8.99 15.10
N SER A 28 -6.76 8.84 16.19
CA SER A 28 -6.82 7.63 17.02
C SER A 28 -7.98 6.70 16.67
N THR A 29 -8.28 6.53 15.39
CA THR A 29 -9.36 5.65 14.88
C THR A 29 -9.25 4.21 15.40
N GLY A 30 -8.02 3.76 15.70
CA GLY A 30 -7.78 2.43 16.28
C GLY A 30 -8.56 2.17 17.57
N ILE A 31 -8.79 3.18 18.41
CA ILE A 31 -9.56 3.03 19.66
C ILE A 31 -11.01 2.60 19.35
N PHE A 32 -11.64 3.21 18.34
CA PHE A 32 -13.00 2.85 17.92
C PHE A 32 -13.05 1.44 17.32
N ILE A 33 -12.06 1.07 16.49
CA ILE A 33 -11.95 -0.28 15.91
C ILE A 33 -11.86 -1.32 17.03
N TYR A 34 -10.97 -1.13 18.01
CA TYR A 34 -10.83 -2.06 19.12
C TYR A 34 -12.07 -2.10 20.01
N ALA A 35 -12.69 -0.96 20.29
CA ALA A 35 -13.92 -0.91 21.07
C ALA A 35 -15.07 -1.69 20.42
N PHE A 36 -15.31 -1.48 19.12
CA PHE A 36 -16.32 -2.25 18.38
C PHE A 36 -15.97 -3.73 18.31
N SER A 37 -14.70 -4.09 18.07
CA SER A 37 -14.27 -5.48 18.03
C SER A 37 -14.51 -6.20 19.36
N ILE A 38 -14.22 -5.55 20.49
CA ILE A 38 -14.47 -6.10 21.83
C ILE A 38 -15.97 -6.25 22.07
N LEU A 39 -16.77 -5.23 21.77
CA LEU A 39 -18.22 -5.29 21.97
C LEU A 39 -18.88 -6.38 21.13
N ILE A 40 -18.54 -6.47 19.86
CA ILE A 40 -19.05 -7.51 18.94
C ILE A 40 -18.61 -8.90 19.46
N GLY A 41 -17.33 -9.06 19.81
CA GLY A 41 -16.80 -10.32 20.34
C GLY A 41 -17.47 -10.77 21.63
N LEU A 42 -17.78 -9.85 22.54
CA LEU A 42 -18.54 -10.15 23.77
C LEU A 42 -19.96 -10.63 23.45
N LEU A 43 -20.66 -10.01 22.52
CA LEU A 43 -22.01 -10.41 22.13
C LEU A 43 -22.01 -11.78 21.46
N ILE A 44 -21.11 -12.04 20.51
CA ILE A 44 -20.95 -13.35 19.88
C ILE A 44 -20.60 -14.41 20.92
N GLY A 45 -19.69 -14.13 21.85
CA GLY A 45 -19.36 -15.05 22.94
C GLY A 45 -20.52 -15.39 23.87
N ALA A 46 -21.51 -14.50 23.97
CA ALA A 46 -22.72 -14.75 24.77
C ALA A 46 -23.77 -15.61 24.03
N GLU A 47 -23.67 -15.80 22.71
CA GLU A 47 -24.65 -16.57 21.93
C GLU A 47 -24.66 -18.04 22.33
N ILE A 48 -23.49 -18.71 22.40
CA ILE A 48 -23.38 -20.14 22.72
C ILE A 48 -24.04 -20.47 24.07
N PRO A 49 -23.73 -19.79 25.20
CA PRO A 49 -24.38 -20.01 26.46
C PRO A 49 -25.92 -19.81 26.44
N LEU A 50 -26.36 -18.76 25.70
CA LEU A 50 -27.79 -18.46 25.61
C LEU A 50 -28.54 -19.54 24.78
N VAL A 51 -28.00 -19.97 23.67
CA VAL A 51 -28.58 -21.04 22.81
C VAL A 51 -28.60 -22.36 23.59
N THR A 52 -27.52 -22.70 24.29
CA THR A 52 -27.43 -23.89 25.11
C THR A 52 -28.51 -23.88 26.17
N ARG A 53 -28.73 -22.76 26.89
CA ARG A 53 -29.78 -22.61 27.89
C ARG A 53 -31.18 -22.69 27.30
N MET A 54 -31.40 -22.14 26.10
CA MET A 54 -32.71 -22.24 25.43
C MET A 54 -33.04 -23.65 25.01
N ASN A 55 -32.05 -24.48 24.73
CA ASN A 55 -32.21 -25.86 24.31
C ASN A 55 -32.18 -26.88 25.45
N GLU A 56 -31.92 -26.45 26.69
CA GLU A 56 -31.76 -27.27 27.91
C GLU A 56 -32.97 -28.17 28.20
N SER A 57 -34.17 -27.73 27.82
CA SER A 57 -35.41 -28.52 28.04
C SER A 57 -35.64 -29.62 27.00
N TYR A 58 -34.85 -29.70 25.95
CA TYR A 58 -35.02 -30.63 24.83
C TYR A 58 -33.93 -31.70 24.75
N GLU A 59 -32.73 -31.45 25.29
CA GLU A 59 -31.59 -32.37 25.23
C GLU A 59 -30.79 -32.37 26.55
N GLU A 60 -30.15 -33.50 26.86
CA GLU A 60 -29.18 -33.56 27.94
C GLU A 60 -28.05 -32.55 27.73
N LEU A 61 -27.57 -31.89 28.80
CA LEU A 61 -26.60 -30.80 28.73
C LEU A 61 -25.36 -31.13 27.92
N ARG A 62 -24.82 -32.34 28.05
CA ARG A 62 -23.64 -32.80 27.31
C ARG A 62 -23.89 -32.85 25.81
N VAL A 63 -25.01 -33.41 25.38
CA VAL A 63 -25.38 -33.54 23.95
C VAL A 63 -25.70 -32.17 23.39
N ASN A 64 -26.41 -31.35 24.14
CA ASN A 64 -26.79 -29.99 23.79
C ASN A 64 -25.55 -29.12 23.51
N ILE A 65 -24.57 -29.06 24.45
CA ILE A 65 -23.34 -28.31 24.24
C ILE A 65 -22.57 -28.80 22.99
N SER A 66 -22.44 -30.11 22.85
CA SER A 66 -21.74 -30.70 21.66
C SER A 66 -22.44 -30.34 20.35
N SER A 67 -23.78 -30.43 20.30
CA SER A 67 -24.58 -30.09 19.12
C SER A 67 -24.52 -28.59 18.76
N VAL A 68 -24.54 -27.70 19.75
CA VAL A 68 -24.42 -26.25 19.53
C VAL A 68 -23.03 -25.92 19.00
N MET A 69 -21.96 -26.45 19.60
CA MET A 69 -20.59 -26.21 19.16
C MET A 69 -20.31 -26.77 17.77
N GLU A 70 -20.84 -27.96 17.46
CA GLU A 70 -20.73 -28.56 16.14
C GLU A 70 -21.30 -27.61 15.05
N LYS A 71 -22.50 -27.09 15.28
CA LYS A 71 -23.15 -26.16 14.33
C LYS A 71 -22.43 -24.84 14.23
N ASP A 72 -21.88 -24.35 15.35
CA ASP A 72 -21.05 -23.14 15.35
C ASP A 72 -19.80 -23.30 14.51
N TYR A 73 -19.06 -24.42 14.64
CA TYR A 73 -17.90 -24.72 13.80
C TYR A 73 -18.23 -24.86 12.31
N TYR A 74 -19.34 -25.53 11.98
CA TYR A 74 -19.78 -25.57 10.57
C TYR A 74 -20.16 -24.19 10.05
N GLY A 75 -20.84 -23.38 10.88
CA GLY A 75 -21.18 -22.00 10.54
C GLY A 75 -19.94 -21.14 10.32
N ALA A 76 -18.93 -21.25 11.19
CA ALA A 76 -17.67 -20.54 11.08
C ALA A 76 -16.89 -20.94 9.79
N LEU A 77 -16.85 -22.25 9.46
CA LEU A 77 -16.21 -22.73 8.22
C LEU A 77 -16.91 -22.18 6.98
N VAL A 78 -18.23 -22.33 6.89
CA VAL A 78 -19.02 -21.85 5.75
C VAL A 78 -18.93 -20.31 5.65
N GLY A 79 -19.07 -19.63 6.78
CA GLY A 79 -18.96 -18.16 6.86
C GLY A 79 -17.58 -17.68 6.43
N GLY A 80 -16.50 -18.35 6.83
CA GLY A 80 -15.13 -18.04 6.42
C GLY A 80 -14.92 -18.18 4.90
N VAL A 81 -15.43 -19.24 4.31
CA VAL A 81 -15.39 -19.45 2.85
C VAL A 81 -16.20 -18.37 2.12
N LEU A 82 -17.43 -18.10 2.55
CA LEU A 82 -18.26 -17.04 1.95
C LEU A 82 -17.62 -15.67 2.10
N PHE A 83 -17.02 -15.37 3.25
CA PHE A 83 -16.29 -14.12 3.46
C PHE A 83 -15.11 -13.98 2.50
N ALA A 84 -14.25 -15.00 2.40
CA ALA A 84 -13.02 -14.93 1.62
C ALA A 84 -13.28 -14.87 0.10
N PHE A 85 -14.23 -15.66 -0.40
CA PHE A 85 -14.45 -15.81 -1.84
C PHE A 85 -15.58 -14.94 -2.41
N PHE A 86 -16.51 -14.47 -1.58
CA PHE A 86 -17.64 -13.67 -2.04
C PHE A 86 -17.70 -12.30 -1.37
N ALA A 87 -17.77 -12.22 -0.04
CA ALA A 87 -17.99 -10.94 0.63
C ALA A 87 -16.80 -9.99 0.41
N LEU A 88 -15.58 -10.43 0.66
CA LEU A 88 -14.40 -9.59 0.53
C LEU A 88 -14.14 -9.14 -0.92
N PRO A 89 -14.19 -10.02 -1.98
CA PRO A 89 -13.98 -9.61 -3.36
C PRO A 89 -15.07 -8.70 -3.94
N TYR A 90 -16.34 -8.92 -3.58
CA TYR A 90 -17.47 -8.19 -4.21
C TYR A 90 -17.98 -7.02 -3.37
N LEU A 91 -18.00 -7.13 -2.05
CA LEU A 91 -18.48 -6.09 -1.14
C LEU A 91 -17.34 -5.27 -0.52
N GLY A 92 -16.13 -5.81 -0.50
CA GLY A 92 -14.98 -5.21 0.15
C GLY A 92 -15.12 -5.13 1.67
N LEU A 93 -14.14 -4.53 2.32
CA LEU A 93 -14.13 -4.36 3.77
C LEU A 93 -15.20 -3.38 4.29
N THR A 94 -15.69 -2.51 3.41
CA THR A 94 -16.64 -1.45 3.78
C THR A 94 -18.09 -1.95 3.88
N TYR A 95 -18.54 -2.72 2.89
CA TYR A 95 -19.94 -3.16 2.82
C TYR A 95 -20.18 -4.53 3.44
N THR A 96 -19.15 -5.34 3.62
CA THR A 96 -19.26 -6.67 4.24
C THR A 96 -19.87 -6.65 5.65
N PRO A 97 -19.44 -5.78 6.58
CA PRO A 97 -20.05 -5.70 7.92
C PRO A 97 -21.54 -5.29 7.87
N ILE A 98 -21.92 -4.45 6.92
CA ILE A 98 -23.31 -4.05 6.72
C ILE A 98 -24.15 -5.26 6.28
N ALA A 99 -23.65 -6.03 5.33
CA ALA A 99 -24.32 -7.26 4.88
C ALA A 99 -24.47 -8.29 6.01
N LEU A 100 -23.42 -8.47 6.85
CA LEU A 100 -23.46 -9.34 8.01
C LEU A 100 -24.47 -8.82 9.05
N GLY A 101 -24.54 -7.51 9.29
CA GLY A 101 -25.54 -6.90 10.15
C GLY A 101 -26.98 -7.18 9.66
N ILE A 102 -27.21 -7.10 8.34
CA ILE A 102 -28.52 -7.43 7.74
C ILE A 102 -28.84 -8.92 7.91
N ILE A 103 -27.88 -9.81 7.72
CA ILE A 103 -28.07 -11.26 7.91
C ILE A 103 -28.48 -11.56 9.35
N ASN A 104 -27.77 -11.02 10.35
CA ASN A 104 -28.14 -11.19 11.76
C ASN A 104 -29.54 -10.61 12.07
N PHE A 105 -29.86 -9.47 11.47
CA PHE A 105 -31.20 -8.89 11.60
C PHE A 105 -32.29 -9.80 11.04
N LEU A 106 -32.05 -10.42 9.87
CA LEU A 106 -33.00 -11.36 9.27
C LEU A 106 -33.18 -12.61 10.15
N VAL A 107 -32.10 -13.17 10.69
CA VAL A 107 -32.16 -14.32 11.62
C VAL A 107 -32.97 -13.96 12.86
N ALA A 108 -32.65 -12.82 13.52
CA ALA A 108 -33.40 -12.34 14.68
C ALA A 108 -34.88 -12.11 14.37
N SER A 109 -35.18 -11.60 13.17
CA SER A 109 -36.55 -11.34 12.71
C SER A 109 -37.35 -12.66 12.52
N ILE A 110 -36.73 -13.66 11.88
CA ILE A 110 -37.35 -15.00 11.71
C ILE A 110 -37.65 -15.61 13.08
N LEU A 111 -36.69 -15.55 13.99
CA LEU A 111 -36.91 -16.04 15.39
C LEU A 111 -38.00 -15.27 16.10
N PHE A 112 -38.05 -13.94 15.97
CA PHE A 112 -39.11 -13.13 16.52
C PHE A 112 -40.49 -13.56 16.03
N TRP A 113 -40.69 -13.67 14.70
CA TRP A 113 -41.99 -14.04 14.14
C TRP A 113 -42.40 -15.46 14.46
N LYS A 114 -41.47 -16.41 14.50
CA LYS A 114 -41.71 -17.82 14.81
C LYS A 114 -42.10 -18.02 16.30
N PHE A 115 -41.42 -17.32 17.23
CA PHE A 115 -41.58 -17.53 18.67
C PHE A 115 -42.31 -16.38 19.39
N LYS A 116 -42.91 -15.44 18.67
CA LYS A 116 -43.58 -14.27 19.25
C LYS A 116 -44.65 -14.60 20.30
N HIS A 117 -45.25 -15.80 20.22
CA HIS A 117 -46.27 -16.26 21.17
C HIS A 117 -45.71 -16.63 22.55
N LEU A 118 -44.41 -16.96 22.61
CA LEU A 118 -43.70 -17.32 23.85
C LEU A 118 -43.02 -16.12 24.54
N LEU A 119 -42.97 -14.96 23.89
CA LEU A 119 -42.24 -13.83 24.39
C LEU A 119 -43.05 -13.00 25.41
N HIS A 120 -42.42 -12.64 26.55
CA HIS A 120 -43.03 -11.75 27.55
C HIS A 120 -43.05 -10.28 27.10
N TYR A 121 -41.99 -9.80 26.40
CA TYR A 121 -41.80 -8.41 26.01
C TYR A 121 -42.13 -8.16 24.53
N LYS A 122 -43.23 -8.71 24.00
CA LYS A 122 -43.63 -8.66 22.59
C LYS A 122 -43.58 -7.26 21.98
N LYS A 123 -44.18 -6.26 22.71
CA LYS A 123 -44.23 -4.87 22.24
C LYS A 123 -42.86 -4.23 22.09
N ALA A 124 -41.98 -4.45 23.10
CA ALA A 124 -40.62 -3.89 23.05
C ALA A 124 -39.83 -4.46 21.88
N ILE A 125 -39.87 -5.79 21.67
CA ILE A 125 -39.18 -6.45 20.53
C ILE A 125 -39.77 -6.00 19.20
N GLN A 126 -41.10 -5.82 19.10
CA GLN A 126 -41.76 -5.30 17.90
C GLN A 126 -41.35 -3.86 17.58
N ILE A 127 -41.25 -3.01 18.61
CA ILE A 127 -40.73 -1.63 18.44
C ILE A 127 -39.28 -1.68 17.99
N SER A 128 -38.44 -2.50 18.61
CA SER A 128 -37.04 -2.67 18.21
C SER A 128 -36.92 -3.15 16.75
N PHE A 129 -37.72 -4.13 16.35
CA PHE A 129 -37.77 -4.61 14.97
C PHE A 129 -38.05 -3.47 13.96
N TRP A 130 -39.11 -2.70 14.18
CA TRP A 130 -39.45 -1.59 13.25
C TRP A 130 -38.42 -0.46 13.31
N SER A 131 -37.87 -0.16 14.49
CA SER A 131 -36.81 0.83 14.64
C SER A 131 -35.53 0.43 13.89
N ILE A 132 -35.11 -0.82 13.97
CA ILE A 132 -33.94 -1.33 13.28
C ILE A 132 -34.17 -1.41 11.77
N THR A 133 -35.39 -1.81 11.36
CA THR A 133 -35.77 -1.79 9.93
C THR A 133 -35.66 -0.37 9.36
N ALA A 134 -36.23 0.61 10.07
CA ALA A 134 -36.14 2.02 9.66
C ALA A 134 -34.67 2.51 9.65
N LEU A 135 -33.88 2.13 10.66
CA LEU A 135 -32.46 2.45 10.72
C LEU A 135 -31.69 1.90 9.52
N PHE A 136 -31.84 0.64 9.16
CA PHE A 136 -31.17 0.04 8.01
C PHE A 136 -31.63 0.69 6.68
N LEU A 137 -32.92 0.99 6.53
CA LEU A 137 -33.41 1.68 5.36
C LEU A 137 -32.78 3.08 5.21
N ILE A 138 -32.70 3.85 6.29
CA ILE A 138 -32.03 5.16 6.30
C ILE A 138 -30.54 4.96 6.01
N PHE A 139 -29.92 3.96 6.60
CA PHE A 139 -28.48 3.71 6.50
C PHE A 139 -28.02 3.39 5.07
N ILE A 140 -28.85 2.66 4.30
CA ILE A 140 -28.58 2.39 2.87
C ILE A 140 -28.35 3.69 2.08
N PHE A 141 -29.08 4.75 2.41
CA PHE A 141 -28.93 6.04 1.72
C PHE A 141 -27.81 6.91 2.31
N VAL A 142 -27.53 6.78 3.60
CA VAL A 142 -26.59 7.66 4.33
C VAL A 142 -25.16 7.12 4.30
N VAL A 143 -24.95 5.79 4.23
CA VAL A 143 -23.61 5.19 4.35
C VAL A 143 -22.65 5.66 3.28
N LYS A 144 -23.09 5.70 2.00
CA LYS A 144 -22.23 6.12 0.90
C LYS A 144 -21.80 7.60 1.01
N PRO A 145 -22.70 8.56 1.25
CA PRO A 145 -22.30 9.94 1.54
C PRO A 145 -21.32 10.09 2.71
N VAL A 146 -21.52 9.36 3.80
CA VAL A 146 -20.62 9.40 4.97
C VAL A 146 -19.23 8.91 4.61
N ILE A 147 -19.13 7.79 3.89
CA ILE A 147 -17.85 7.24 3.44
C ILE A 147 -17.15 8.22 2.51
N LEU A 148 -17.84 8.71 1.49
CA LEU A 148 -17.28 9.68 0.52
C LEU A 148 -16.80 10.97 1.20
N TYR A 149 -17.58 11.48 2.16
CA TYR A 149 -17.17 12.65 2.95
C TYR A 149 -15.93 12.36 3.78
N SER A 150 -15.88 11.22 4.47
CA SER A 150 -14.75 10.83 5.29
C SER A 150 -13.50 10.57 4.47
N GLU A 151 -13.65 9.95 3.29
CA GLU A 151 -12.53 9.76 2.36
C GLU A 151 -12.02 11.10 1.83
N GLN A 152 -12.92 12.00 1.38
CA GLN A 152 -12.51 13.33 0.92
C GLN A 152 -11.76 14.13 1.98
N LYS A 153 -12.10 13.96 3.26
CA LYS A 153 -11.44 14.64 4.38
C LYS A 153 -10.00 14.19 4.64
N LYS A 154 -9.63 13.01 4.15
CA LYS A 154 -8.24 12.51 4.24
C LYS A 154 -7.31 13.25 3.28
N TYR A 155 -7.85 13.84 2.24
CA TYR A 155 -7.10 14.55 1.21
C TYR A 155 -7.45 16.03 1.22
N LYS A 156 -6.43 16.87 1.03
CA LYS A 156 -6.59 18.32 0.98
C LYS A 156 -7.41 18.74 -0.24
N ASP A 157 -7.17 18.08 -1.37
CA ASP A 157 -7.71 18.45 -2.67
C ASP A 157 -8.83 17.48 -3.10
N ARG A 158 -9.64 17.91 -4.07
CA ARG A 158 -10.79 17.14 -4.54
C ARG A 158 -10.37 15.79 -5.13
N ILE A 159 -10.94 14.71 -4.63
CA ILE A 159 -10.81 13.37 -5.23
C ILE A 159 -11.56 13.38 -6.57
N ILE A 160 -10.85 13.03 -7.65
CA ILE A 160 -11.42 12.89 -9.01
C ILE A 160 -11.41 11.44 -9.49
N PHE A 161 -10.60 10.60 -8.89
CA PHE A 161 -10.58 9.16 -9.14
C PHE A 161 -10.24 8.42 -7.85
N GLU A 162 -10.94 7.31 -7.61
CA GLU A 162 -10.70 6.44 -6.46
C GLU A 162 -11.03 5.01 -6.86
N GLN A 163 -10.11 4.09 -6.59
CA GLN A 163 -10.32 2.67 -6.82
C GLN A 163 -9.59 1.83 -5.76
N GLN A 164 -10.33 0.92 -5.12
CA GLN A 164 -9.76 -0.13 -4.29
C GLN A 164 -9.47 -1.34 -5.18
N THR A 165 -8.21 -1.78 -5.20
CA THR A 165 -7.78 -3.01 -5.86
C THR A 165 -7.58 -4.13 -4.84
N SER A 166 -7.19 -5.31 -5.29
CA SER A 166 -6.79 -6.41 -4.39
C SER A 166 -5.48 -6.12 -3.64
N TYR A 167 -4.69 -5.14 -4.10
CA TYR A 167 -3.36 -4.84 -3.58
C TYR A 167 -3.29 -3.52 -2.83
N GLN A 168 -4.01 -2.51 -3.32
CA GLN A 168 -3.86 -1.13 -2.84
C GLN A 168 -5.09 -0.27 -3.13
N LYS A 169 -5.19 0.84 -2.44
CA LYS A 169 -6.16 1.89 -2.74
C LYS A 169 -5.48 2.98 -3.55
N ILE A 170 -5.94 3.20 -4.77
CA ILE A 170 -5.43 4.24 -5.68
C ILE A 170 -6.38 5.43 -5.60
N VAL A 171 -5.85 6.62 -5.37
CA VAL A 171 -6.61 7.87 -5.33
C VAL A 171 -5.88 8.93 -6.15
N ILE A 172 -6.62 9.61 -7.03
CA ILE A 172 -6.12 10.79 -7.73
C ILE A 172 -6.92 11.99 -7.25
N THR A 173 -6.20 13.01 -6.79
CA THR A 173 -6.80 14.30 -6.42
C THR A 173 -6.39 15.38 -7.40
N GLN A 174 -7.16 16.46 -7.44
CA GLN A 174 -6.94 17.61 -8.32
C GLN A 174 -7.08 18.92 -7.57
N TRP A 175 -6.09 19.80 -7.74
CA TRP A 175 -6.18 21.23 -7.41
C TRP A 175 -5.80 22.08 -8.61
N LYS A 176 -6.72 22.85 -9.10
CA LYS A 176 -6.57 23.61 -10.38
C LYS A 176 -6.20 22.68 -11.53
N ASP A 177 -5.03 22.91 -12.15
CA ASP A 177 -4.45 22.13 -13.24
C ASP A 177 -3.46 21.05 -12.79
N LYS A 178 -3.29 20.89 -11.48
CA LYS A 178 -2.33 19.94 -10.88
C LYS A 178 -3.04 18.72 -10.33
N TYR A 179 -2.34 17.57 -10.39
CA TYR A 179 -2.82 16.27 -9.95
C TYR A 179 -1.85 15.65 -8.97
N TRP A 180 -2.39 14.92 -8.00
CA TRP A 180 -1.63 14.09 -7.04
C TRP A 180 -2.11 12.67 -7.14
N LEU A 181 -1.17 11.73 -7.15
CA LEU A 181 -1.44 10.29 -7.02
C LEU A 181 -1.10 9.85 -5.60
N PHE A 182 -2.03 9.15 -4.98
CA PHE A 182 -1.86 8.52 -3.68
C PHE A 182 -2.08 7.02 -3.76
N ILE A 183 -1.23 6.26 -3.07
CA ILE A 183 -1.39 4.81 -2.86
C ILE A 183 -1.50 4.56 -1.36
N ASN A 184 -2.62 3.96 -0.92
CA ASN A 184 -2.92 3.71 0.49
C ASN A 184 -2.80 4.97 1.37
N GLY A 185 -3.15 6.14 0.82
CA GLY A 185 -3.07 7.43 1.49
C GLY A 185 -1.69 8.09 1.48
N ASN A 186 -0.66 7.43 0.96
CA ASN A 186 0.67 8.02 0.80
C ASN A 186 0.83 8.62 -0.59
N GLU A 187 1.31 9.86 -0.67
CA GLU A 187 1.62 10.51 -1.92
C GLU A 187 2.72 9.75 -2.67
N GLN A 188 2.52 9.53 -3.97
CA GLN A 188 3.49 8.92 -4.86
C GLN A 188 4.14 9.98 -5.75
N PHE A 189 3.33 10.86 -6.31
CA PHE A 189 3.82 12.02 -7.04
C PHE A 189 2.78 13.14 -7.10
N SER A 190 3.26 14.34 -7.39
CA SER A 190 2.48 15.48 -7.82
C SER A 190 2.96 16.00 -9.16
N THR A 191 2.05 16.37 -10.08
CA THR A 191 2.41 17.06 -11.33
C THR A 191 2.99 18.45 -11.12
N PHE A 192 3.07 18.89 -9.87
CA PHE A 192 3.70 20.17 -9.51
C PHE A 192 5.24 20.08 -9.52
N ASP A 193 5.80 18.91 -9.14
CA ASP A 193 7.23 18.76 -8.87
C ASP A 193 7.79 17.34 -9.13
N GLU A 194 7.03 16.46 -9.82
CA GLU A 194 7.43 15.07 -10.08
C GLU A 194 8.76 14.94 -10.82
N GLU A 195 9.14 15.92 -11.63
CA GLU A 195 10.44 15.94 -12.30
C GLU A 195 11.61 15.97 -11.32
N LYS A 196 11.41 16.52 -10.11
CA LYS A 196 12.43 16.53 -9.05
C LYS A 196 12.62 15.17 -8.37
N TYR A 197 11.73 14.22 -8.66
CA TYR A 197 11.85 12.83 -8.24
C TYR A 197 12.34 11.94 -9.39
N HIS A 198 11.66 11.98 -10.54
CA HIS A 198 11.91 11.02 -11.62
C HIS A 198 13.19 11.31 -12.41
N GLU A 199 13.53 12.58 -12.61
CA GLU A 199 14.80 12.92 -13.26
C GLU A 199 16.02 12.48 -12.42
N PRO A 200 16.09 12.75 -11.09
CA PRO A 200 17.11 12.18 -10.21
C PRO A 200 17.15 10.65 -10.17
N LEU A 201 16.00 10.00 -10.21
CA LEU A 201 15.93 8.53 -10.21
C LEU A 201 16.60 7.96 -11.47
N ILE A 202 16.34 8.55 -12.64
CA ILE A 202 16.66 7.94 -13.95
C ILE A 202 17.97 8.46 -14.54
N HIS A 203 18.10 9.77 -14.70
CA HIS A 203 19.17 10.32 -15.55
C HIS A 203 20.60 10.10 -15.05
N PRO A 204 20.91 10.12 -13.74
CA PRO A 204 22.28 9.85 -13.30
C PRO A 204 22.76 8.44 -13.70
N ALA A 205 21.92 7.42 -13.51
CA ALA A 205 22.26 6.05 -13.89
C ALA A 205 22.33 5.87 -15.40
N MET A 206 21.35 6.41 -16.14
CA MET A 206 21.33 6.31 -17.59
C MET A 206 22.52 7.01 -18.25
N SER A 207 22.99 8.12 -17.68
CA SER A 207 24.17 8.84 -18.18
C SER A 207 25.50 8.18 -17.83
N LEU A 208 25.56 7.48 -16.69
CA LEU A 208 26.76 6.73 -16.27
C LEU A 208 26.90 5.38 -16.97
N SER A 209 25.81 4.81 -17.42
CA SER A 209 25.80 3.49 -18.06
C SER A 209 26.44 3.56 -19.44
N GLY A 210 27.48 2.76 -19.66
CA GLY A 210 28.11 2.60 -20.97
C GLY A 210 27.25 1.82 -21.98
N GLN A 211 26.31 1.00 -21.48
CA GLN A 211 25.26 0.32 -22.22
C GLN A 211 23.94 0.51 -21.48
N ARG A 212 22.86 0.76 -22.20
CA ARG A 212 21.51 0.97 -21.65
C ARG A 212 20.43 0.50 -22.62
N LYS A 213 20.64 -0.70 -23.16
CA LYS A 213 19.72 -1.31 -24.12
C LYS A 213 18.57 -2.00 -23.41
N ASP A 214 18.87 -2.79 -22.39
CA ASP A 214 17.93 -3.59 -21.64
C ASP A 214 17.76 -3.03 -20.23
N ILE A 215 16.59 -2.44 -19.98
CA ILE A 215 16.27 -1.75 -18.73
C ILE A 215 15.17 -2.51 -17.99
N LEU A 216 15.35 -2.65 -16.68
CA LEU A 216 14.32 -3.18 -15.77
C LEU A 216 13.84 -2.08 -14.84
N VAL A 217 12.52 -1.94 -14.72
CA VAL A 217 11.84 -1.10 -13.71
C VAL A 217 11.02 -2.01 -12.81
N LEU A 218 11.35 -2.03 -11.54
CA LEU A 218 10.61 -2.75 -10.50
C LEU A 218 9.75 -1.76 -9.73
N GLY A 219 8.43 -1.82 -9.89
CA GLY A 219 7.48 -0.78 -9.52
C GLY A 219 7.31 0.25 -10.63
N GLY A 220 6.96 1.50 -10.27
CA GLY A 220 6.78 2.59 -11.21
C GLY A 220 5.67 2.36 -12.24
N GLY A 221 4.62 1.63 -11.84
CA GLY A 221 3.50 1.24 -12.70
C GLY A 221 2.71 2.39 -13.29
N GLU A 222 2.84 3.61 -12.77
CA GLU A 222 2.26 4.85 -13.33
C GLU A 222 2.98 5.34 -14.59
N GLY A 223 4.22 4.86 -14.84
CA GLY A 223 4.97 5.07 -16.07
C GLY A 223 5.79 6.36 -16.15
N LEU A 224 6.00 7.10 -15.06
CA LEU A 224 6.79 8.33 -15.09
C LEU A 224 8.29 8.03 -15.21
N ALA A 225 8.78 7.00 -14.51
CA ALA A 225 10.14 6.50 -14.70
C ALA A 225 10.37 6.04 -16.16
N VAL A 226 9.40 5.32 -16.73
CA VAL A 226 9.44 4.83 -18.11
C VAL A 226 9.50 5.99 -19.10
N ARG A 227 8.71 7.05 -18.86
CA ARG A 227 8.74 8.27 -19.67
C ARG A 227 10.16 8.86 -19.78
N GLU A 228 10.89 8.89 -18.68
CA GLU A 228 12.26 9.40 -18.67
C GLU A 228 13.24 8.45 -19.39
N ILE A 229 13.05 7.13 -19.24
CA ILE A 229 13.89 6.11 -19.84
C ILE A 229 13.78 6.10 -21.38
N ILE A 230 12.58 6.16 -21.93
CA ILE A 230 12.37 6.08 -23.41
C ILE A 230 12.85 7.32 -24.15
N LYS A 231 13.22 8.40 -23.47
CA LYS A 231 13.90 9.55 -24.06
C LYS A 231 15.27 9.17 -24.64
N TYR A 232 15.91 8.12 -24.14
CA TYR A 232 17.17 7.61 -24.61
C TYR A 232 16.96 6.71 -25.84
N LYS A 233 17.45 7.15 -26.98
CA LYS A 233 17.20 6.48 -28.29
C LYS A 233 17.81 5.08 -28.40
N ASP A 234 18.90 4.85 -27.68
CA ASP A 234 19.65 3.59 -27.62
C ASP A 234 19.04 2.54 -26.70
N VAL A 235 17.98 2.87 -25.95
CA VAL A 235 17.18 1.90 -25.23
C VAL A 235 16.41 1.03 -26.24
N GLU A 236 16.57 -0.28 -26.14
CA GLU A 236 15.92 -1.26 -27.02
C GLU A 236 14.71 -1.91 -26.33
N LYS A 237 14.82 -2.19 -25.02
CA LYS A 237 13.77 -2.87 -24.23
C LYS A 237 13.67 -2.29 -22.83
N VAL A 238 12.44 -2.04 -22.38
CA VAL A 238 12.12 -1.68 -20.99
C VAL A 238 11.13 -2.71 -20.46
N THR A 239 11.54 -3.48 -19.45
CA THR A 239 10.64 -4.38 -18.73
C THR A 239 10.16 -3.67 -17.47
N VAL A 240 8.84 -3.48 -17.34
CA VAL A 240 8.21 -2.90 -16.17
C VAL A 240 7.51 -4.01 -15.39
N VAL A 241 7.82 -4.13 -14.10
CA VAL A 241 7.21 -5.15 -13.22
C VAL A 241 6.49 -4.46 -12.09
N ASP A 242 5.17 -4.43 -12.16
CA ASP A 242 4.32 -3.86 -11.12
C ASP A 242 3.30 -4.91 -10.65
N LEU A 243 3.04 -4.92 -9.35
CA LEU A 243 2.16 -5.91 -8.73
C LEU A 243 0.70 -5.70 -9.14
N ASP A 244 0.28 -4.44 -9.32
CA ASP A 244 -1.13 -4.09 -9.50
C ASP A 244 -1.49 -3.84 -10.97
N PRO A 245 -2.23 -4.77 -11.61
CA PRO A 245 -2.67 -4.59 -12.99
C PRO A 245 -3.57 -3.36 -13.18
N VAL A 246 -4.29 -2.93 -12.13
CA VAL A 246 -5.13 -1.72 -12.23
C VAL A 246 -4.27 -0.47 -12.37
N MET A 247 -3.13 -0.39 -11.66
CA MET A 247 -2.20 0.74 -11.81
C MET A 247 -1.65 0.81 -13.23
N THR A 248 -1.18 -0.30 -13.78
CA THR A 248 -0.62 -0.33 -15.12
C THR A 248 -1.67 -0.08 -16.21
N GLU A 249 -2.91 -0.53 -16.02
CA GLU A 249 -4.01 -0.21 -16.93
C GLU A 249 -4.43 1.27 -16.86
N LEU A 250 -4.43 1.87 -15.66
CA LEU A 250 -4.62 3.32 -15.51
C LEU A 250 -3.51 4.09 -16.26
N ALA A 251 -2.27 3.64 -16.15
CA ALA A 251 -1.13 4.27 -16.81
C ALA A 251 -1.19 4.18 -18.35
N LYS A 252 -1.87 3.17 -18.89
CA LYS A 252 -2.07 2.99 -20.34
C LYS A 252 -3.31 3.71 -20.88
N HIS A 253 -4.37 3.86 -20.07
CA HIS A 253 -5.68 4.22 -20.60
C HIS A 253 -6.36 5.41 -19.91
N ASN A 254 -5.97 5.78 -18.69
CA ASN A 254 -6.57 6.93 -18.01
C ASN A 254 -6.08 8.24 -18.64
N PRO A 255 -6.96 9.12 -19.13
CA PRO A 255 -6.57 10.35 -19.86
C PRO A 255 -5.68 11.30 -19.06
N ILE A 256 -5.78 11.30 -17.72
CA ILE A 256 -4.95 12.12 -16.85
C ILE A 256 -3.54 11.53 -16.79
N ILE A 257 -3.44 10.23 -16.47
CA ILE A 257 -2.14 9.56 -16.30
C ILE A 257 -1.40 9.47 -17.64
N THR A 258 -2.08 9.13 -18.74
CA THR A 258 -1.48 9.05 -20.07
C THR A 258 -0.92 10.40 -20.55
N LYS A 259 -1.59 11.50 -20.17
CA LYS A 259 -1.08 12.84 -20.45
C LYS A 259 0.20 13.13 -19.65
N ILE A 260 0.26 12.69 -18.38
CA ILE A 260 1.41 12.92 -17.49
C ILE A 260 2.60 12.06 -17.91
N ASN A 261 2.39 10.77 -18.15
CA ASN A 261 3.44 9.85 -18.58
C ASN A 261 3.72 9.88 -20.09
N GLN A 262 3.04 10.76 -20.85
CA GLN A 262 3.21 10.95 -22.29
C GLN A 262 3.03 9.67 -23.10
N ASN A 263 2.11 8.81 -22.70
CA ASN A 263 1.84 7.49 -23.29
C ASN A 263 3.05 6.52 -23.25
N ALA A 264 3.98 6.70 -22.32
CA ALA A 264 5.18 5.88 -22.23
C ALA A 264 4.87 4.38 -22.04
N MET A 265 3.78 4.04 -21.33
CA MET A 265 3.43 2.65 -21.02
C MET A 265 2.87 1.85 -22.23
N VAL A 266 2.61 2.51 -23.34
CA VAL A 266 2.18 1.87 -24.61
C VAL A 266 3.24 1.97 -25.71
N ASP A 267 4.46 2.44 -25.40
CA ASP A 267 5.57 2.44 -26.33
C ASP A 267 5.98 1.00 -26.69
N LEU A 268 6.37 0.78 -27.96
CA LEU A 268 6.73 -0.54 -28.48
C LEU A 268 7.93 -1.20 -27.77
N LYS A 269 8.79 -0.41 -27.14
CA LYS A 269 9.92 -0.89 -26.34
C LYS A 269 9.54 -1.39 -24.97
N VAL A 270 8.32 -1.09 -24.50
CA VAL A 270 7.87 -1.33 -23.12
C VAL A 270 7.09 -2.63 -23.01
N ASN A 271 7.57 -3.50 -22.13
CA ASN A 271 6.93 -4.76 -21.78
C ASN A 271 6.50 -4.75 -20.32
N VAL A 272 5.18 -4.68 -20.08
CA VAL A 272 4.60 -4.65 -18.72
C VAL A 272 4.28 -6.06 -18.26
N LYS A 273 4.75 -6.41 -17.06
CA LYS A 273 4.47 -7.67 -16.36
C LYS A 273 3.83 -7.39 -15.00
N ASN A 274 2.58 -7.84 -14.83
CA ASN A 274 1.88 -7.67 -13.54
C ASN A 274 2.14 -8.87 -12.64
N GLN A 275 3.18 -8.74 -11.81
CA GLN A 275 3.56 -9.75 -10.82
C GLN A 275 4.43 -9.16 -9.71
N ASP A 276 4.65 -9.95 -8.68
CA ASP A 276 5.52 -9.57 -7.57
C ASP A 276 6.97 -9.39 -8.01
N ALA A 277 7.57 -8.23 -7.67
CA ALA A 277 8.92 -7.87 -8.08
C ALA A 277 10.00 -8.81 -7.54
N PHE A 278 9.82 -9.33 -6.30
CA PHE A 278 10.76 -10.29 -5.72
C PHE A 278 10.73 -11.62 -6.49
N THR A 279 9.54 -12.15 -6.72
CA THR A 279 9.32 -13.40 -7.47
C THR A 279 9.80 -13.26 -8.91
N PHE A 280 9.60 -12.09 -9.53
CA PHE A 280 10.09 -11.82 -10.87
C PHE A 280 11.61 -11.91 -10.95
N ILE A 281 12.33 -11.15 -10.11
CA ILE A 281 13.80 -11.09 -10.18
C ILE A 281 14.44 -12.42 -9.77
N GLU A 282 13.80 -13.20 -8.89
CA GLU A 282 14.23 -14.53 -8.49
C GLU A 282 14.20 -15.51 -9.67
N ASN A 283 13.10 -15.51 -10.44
CA ASN A 283 12.86 -16.43 -11.54
C ASN A 283 13.33 -15.91 -12.91
N SER A 284 13.73 -14.65 -13.02
CA SER A 284 14.22 -14.08 -14.26
C SER A 284 15.56 -14.71 -14.67
N GLU A 285 15.73 -14.99 -15.94
CA GLU A 285 17.02 -15.39 -16.54
C GLU A 285 17.66 -14.27 -17.35
N GLU A 286 16.93 -13.18 -17.58
CA GLU A 286 17.39 -12.01 -18.34
C GLU A 286 18.42 -11.21 -17.55
N PHE A 287 19.34 -10.53 -18.28
CA PHE A 287 20.31 -9.61 -17.72
C PHE A 287 19.98 -8.19 -18.18
N TYR A 288 20.26 -7.23 -17.30
CA TYR A 288 19.90 -5.83 -17.51
C TYR A 288 21.11 -4.93 -17.41
N ASP A 289 21.13 -3.88 -18.22
CA ASP A 289 22.16 -2.84 -18.15
C ASP A 289 21.90 -1.88 -17.00
N VAL A 290 20.61 -1.55 -16.77
CA VAL A 290 20.19 -0.74 -15.63
C VAL A 290 18.92 -1.34 -14.99
N ILE A 291 18.92 -1.37 -13.66
CA ILE A 291 17.74 -1.76 -12.87
C ILE A 291 17.31 -0.54 -12.04
N PHE A 292 16.07 -0.13 -12.19
CA PHE A 292 15.43 0.88 -11.35
C PHE A 292 14.46 0.19 -10.38
N VAL A 293 14.57 0.53 -9.09
CA VAL A 293 13.70 0.04 -8.01
C VAL A 293 12.91 1.23 -7.50
N ASP A 294 11.69 1.35 -8.03
CA ASP A 294 10.74 2.44 -7.73
C ASP A 294 9.50 1.87 -7.05
N LEU A 295 9.69 1.43 -5.84
CA LEU A 295 8.72 0.70 -5.02
C LEU A 295 8.24 1.56 -3.85
N PRO A 296 7.03 1.30 -3.31
CA PRO A 296 6.56 1.97 -2.11
C PRO A 296 7.52 1.81 -0.93
N ASP A 297 7.53 2.79 -0.02
CA ASP A 297 8.37 2.78 1.17
C ASP A 297 8.20 1.53 2.05
N PRO A 298 9.26 1.11 2.76
CA PRO A 298 9.28 -0.13 3.56
C PRO A 298 8.51 -0.01 4.89
N ASN A 299 7.26 0.40 4.83
CA ASN A 299 6.39 0.65 5.98
C ASN A 299 5.73 -0.62 6.56
N SER A 300 5.87 -1.75 5.90
CA SER A 300 5.31 -3.05 6.28
C SER A 300 6.33 -4.18 6.08
N VAL A 301 6.10 -5.33 6.73
CA VAL A 301 6.95 -6.52 6.56
C VAL A 301 6.93 -7.02 5.11
N ALA A 302 5.76 -6.95 4.45
CA ALA A 302 5.62 -7.35 3.05
C ALA A 302 6.48 -6.50 2.10
N LEU A 303 6.55 -5.18 2.31
CA LEU A 303 7.37 -4.28 1.51
C LEU A 303 8.84 -4.32 1.89
N SER A 304 9.17 -4.58 3.17
CA SER A 304 10.56 -4.62 3.64
C SER A 304 11.43 -5.66 2.95
N ARG A 305 10.84 -6.76 2.46
CA ARG A 305 11.58 -7.79 1.70
C ARG A 305 12.16 -7.28 0.39
N LEU A 306 11.52 -6.26 -0.23
CA LEU A 306 11.97 -5.58 -1.46
C LEU A 306 13.13 -4.59 -1.19
N TYR A 307 13.53 -4.44 0.06
CA TYR A 307 14.67 -3.67 0.54
C TYR A 307 15.64 -4.55 1.32
N SER A 308 15.56 -5.88 1.16
CA SER A 308 16.40 -6.85 1.86
C SER A 308 17.70 -7.12 1.11
N ARG A 309 18.70 -7.61 1.86
CA ARG A 309 19.96 -8.07 1.27
C ARG A 309 19.72 -9.14 0.22
N GLU A 310 18.79 -10.04 0.46
CA GLU A 310 18.42 -11.13 -0.46
C GLU A 310 17.91 -10.56 -1.78
N PHE A 311 17.00 -9.58 -1.74
CA PHE A 311 16.47 -8.91 -2.91
C PHE A 311 17.56 -8.19 -3.72
N TYR A 312 18.40 -7.40 -3.05
CA TYR A 312 19.49 -6.71 -3.75
C TYR A 312 20.54 -7.70 -4.31
N SER A 313 20.77 -8.85 -3.65
CA SER A 313 21.63 -9.90 -4.20
C SER A 313 21.05 -10.56 -5.45
N LEU A 314 19.71 -10.71 -5.52
CA LEU A 314 19.01 -11.15 -6.73
C LEU A 314 19.19 -10.13 -7.85
N CYS A 315 18.94 -8.85 -7.58
CA CYS A 315 19.18 -7.78 -8.55
C CYS A 315 20.63 -7.75 -9.03
N GLN A 316 21.59 -7.89 -8.13
CA GLN A 316 23.01 -7.91 -8.45
C GLN A 316 23.36 -9.03 -9.44
N ARG A 317 22.78 -10.22 -9.28
CA ARG A 317 22.99 -11.36 -10.19
C ARG A 317 22.45 -11.11 -11.59
N ARG A 318 21.41 -10.28 -11.73
CA ARG A 318 20.74 -9.95 -13.02
C ARG A 318 21.29 -8.69 -13.69
N LEU A 319 22.22 -7.99 -13.05
CA LEU A 319 22.94 -6.90 -13.69
C LEU A 319 24.06 -7.42 -14.58
N ASN A 320 24.25 -6.78 -15.72
CA ASN A 320 25.45 -6.91 -16.53
C ASN A 320 26.71 -6.50 -15.75
N LYS A 321 27.90 -6.88 -16.22
CA LYS A 321 29.16 -6.65 -15.50
C LYS A 321 29.35 -5.19 -15.04
N TYR A 322 28.99 -4.24 -15.87
CA TYR A 322 29.07 -2.80 -15.61
C TYR A 322 27.71 -2.16 -15.37
N GLY A 323 26.69 -2.99 -15.15
CA GLY A 323 25.34 -2.54 -14.94
C GLY A 323 25.16 -1.73 -13.66
N ILE A 324 24.12 -0.93 -13.64
CA ILE A 324 23.82 0.01 -12.56
C ILE A 324 22.44 -0.30 -11.97
N ILE A 325 22.33 -0.25 -10.66
CA ILE A 325 21.05 -0.26 -9.96
C ILE A 325 20.80 1.09 -9.31
N VAL A 326 19.58 1.58 -9.39
CA VAL A 326 19.12 2.71 -8.55
C VAL A 326 17.89 2.26 -7.79
N THR A 327 17.86 2.52 -6.50
CA THR A 327 16.66 2.33 -5.68
C THR A 327 16.27 3.65 -5.03
N GLN A 328 14.95 3.94 -4.98
CA GLN A 328 14.47 4.92 -4.05
C GLN A 328 14.84 4.47 -2.62
N ALA A 329 15.13 5.39 -1.73
CA ALA A 329 15.70 5.07 -0.43
C ALA A 329 15.02 5.82 0.73
N SER A 330 13.76 6.25 0.54
CA SER A 330 13.03 7.02 1.53
C SER A 330 13.70 8.37 1.86
N SER A 331 13.41 8.97 2.98
CA SER A 331 13.89 10.30 3.33
C SER A 331 15.11 10.26 4.27
N PRO A 332 16.23 10.92 3.90
CA PRO A 332 17.36 11.10 4.81
C PRO A 332 17.05 12.01 6.00
N VAL A 333 15.98 12.82 5.92
CA VAL A 333 15.54 13.75 6.98
C VAL A 333 14.44 13.11 7.83
N HIS A 334 13.35 12.66 7.22
CA HIS A 334 12.21 12.09 7.96
C HIS A 334 12.51 10.71 8.54
N SER A 335 13.26 9.86 7.82
CA SER A 335 13.62 8.52 8.26
C SER A 335 15.10 8.20 8.03
N PRO A 336 16.01 8.92 8.67
CA PRO A 336 17.45 8.81 8.42
C PRO A 336 18.00 7.40 8.68
N ASN A 337 17.43 6.67 9.63
CA ASN A 337 17.85 5.29 9.90
C ASN A 337 17.42 4.33 8.79
N SER A 338 16.26 4.54 8.13
CA SER A 338 15.84 3.76 6.97
C SER A 338 16.75 4.02 5.77
N PHE A 339 17.02 5.28 5.49
CA PHE A 339 17.92 5.70 4.42
C PHE A 339 19.30 5.03 4.55
N VAL A 340 19.91 5.16 5.72
CA VAL A 340 21.25 4.57 5.97
C VAL A 340 21.19 3.04 6.02
N CYS A 341 20.08 2.46 6.47
CA CYS A 341 19.86 1.01 6.44
C CYS A 341 19.86 0.47 5.00
N ILE A 342 19.21 1.17 4.06
CA ILE A 342 19.20 0.78 2.63
C ILE A 342 20.62 0.81 2.07
N ILE A 343 21.39 1.87 2.32
CA ILE A 343 22.80 1.95 1.91
C ILE A 343 23.59 0.73 2.40
N LYS A 344 23.51 0.47 3.70
CA LYS A 344 24.23 -0.65 4.34
C LYS A 344 23.79 -2.01 3.82
N THR A 345 22.50 -2.15 3.52
CA THR A 345 21.92 -3.39 2.98
C THR A 345 22.40 -3.65 1.57
N MET A 346 22.42 -2.65 0.70
CA MET A 346 22.97 -2.76 -0.66
C MET A 346 24.47 -3.10 -0.64
N GLU A 347 25.25 -2.48 0.25
CA GLU A 347 26.68 -2.80 0.40
C GLU A 347 26.90 -4.25 0.85
N SER A 348 26.01 -4.78 1.70
CA SER A 348 26.06 -6.19 2.14
C SER A 348 25.64 -7.17 1.03
N ALA A 349 25.03 -6.68 -0.05
CA ALA A 349 24.71 -7.41 -1.27
C ALA A 349 25.73 -7.18 -2.40
N ASP A 350 26.98 -6.87 -2.03
CA ASP A 350 28.14 -6.67 -2.93
C ASP A 350 27.99 -5.55 -3.95
N PHE A 351 27.41 -4.43 -3.52
CA PHE A 351 27.43 -3.17 -4.27
C PHE A 351 28.42 -2.15 -3.69
N THR A 352 29.06 -1.38 -4.56
CA THR A 352 29.60 -0.05 -4.23
C THR A 352 28.45 0.93 -4.37
N VAL A 353 28.09 1.65 -3.30
CA VAL A 353 26.86 2.44 -3.19
C VAL A 353 27.18 3.94 -3.09
N LEU A 354 26.57 4.74 -3.96
CA LEU A 354 26.55 6.19 -3.86
C LEU A 354 25.14 6.64 -3.47
N PRO A 355 24.94 7.11 -2.22
CA PRO A 355 23.69 7.75 -1.84
C PRO A 355 23.64 9.17 -2.42
N TYR A 356 22.44 9.64 -2.72
CA TYR A 356 22.15 11.02 -3.10
C TYR A 356 20.74 11.42 -2.69
N HIS A 357 20.44 12.71 -2.69
CA HIS A 357 19.16 13.22 -2.21
C HIS A 357 18.76 14.50 -2.94
N ASN A 358 17.48 14.82 -2.88
CA ASN A 358 16.93 16.06 -3.42
C ASN A 358 15.71 16.51 -2.61
N ASN A 359 15.47 17.78 -2.55
CA ASN A 359 14.23 18.32 -1.95
C ASN A 359 13.12 18.35 -3.00
N ILE A 360 12.02 17.69 -2.68
CA ILE A 360 10.79 17.63 -3.47
C ILE A 360 9.72 18.33 -2.65
N PRO A 361 9.23 19.52 -3.02
CA PRO A 361 8.35 20.33 -2.19
C PRO A 361 7.12 19.61 -1.64
N THR A 362 6.55 18.64 -2.38
CA THR A 362 5.37 17.88 -1.94
C THR A 362 5.71 16.67 -1.07
N LEU A 363 6.89 16.07 -1.24
CA LEU A 363 7.35 14.89 -0.50
C LEU A 363 8.37 15.20 0.60
N GLY A 364 8.97 16.41 0.56
CA GLY A 364 10.10 16.79 1.39
C GLY A 364 11.44 16.28 0.84
N GLU A 365 12.44 16.17 1.72
CA GLU A 365 13.75 15.67 1.33
C GLU A 365 13.70 14.17 1.05
N TRP A 366 14.03 13.76 -0.18
CA TRP A 366 13.98 12.39 -0.63
C TRP A 366 15.35 11.86 -1.06
N GLY A 367 15.57 10.57 -0.93
CA GLY A 367 16.86 9.96 -1.19
C GLY A 367 16.81 8.78 -2.14
N TRP A 368 17.93 8.55 -2.82
CA TRP A 368 18.17 7.40 -3.69
C TRP A 368 19.54 6.81 -3.39
N CYS A 369 19.72 5.55 -3.78
CA CYS A 369 20.99 4.85 -3.73
C CYS A 369 21.31 4.29 -5.11
N LEU A 370 22.41 4.77 -5.71
CA LEU A 370 22.97 4.22 -6.93
C LEU A 370 24.03 3.19 -6.56
N GLY A 371 23.95 2.00 -7.14
CA GLY A 371 24.85 0.88 -6.89
C GLY A 371 25.48 0.34 -8.18
N MET A 372 26.78 0.02 -8.11
CA MET A 372 27.48 -0.77 -9.10
C MET A 372 28.12 -1.98 -8.41
N ARG A 373 28.41 -3.07 -9.14
CA ARG A 373 29.07 -4.25 -8.55
C ARG A 373 30.34 -3.87 -7.83
N LYS A 374 30.53 -4.39 -6.63
CA LYS A 374 31.75 -4.19 -5.84
C LYS A 374 32.99 -4.63 -6.63
N GLY A 375 34.04 -3.84 -6.58
CA GLY A 375 35.28 -4.09 -7.32
C GLY A 375 35.32 -3.50 -8.74
N VAL A 376 34.20 -3.02 -9.28
CA VAL A 376 34.17 -2.31 -10.58
C VAL A 376 34.63 -0.86 -10.42
N VAL A 377 34.14 -0.20 -9.37
CA VAL A 377 34.49 1.18 -9.03
C VAL A 377 34.65 1.34 -7.52
N THR A 378 35.36 2.37 -7.08
CA THR A 378 35.35 2.81 -5.69
C THR A 378 34.28 3.89 -5.47
N ASN A 379 33.85 4.10 -4.21
CA ASN A 379 32.88 5.16 -3.89
C ASN A 379 33.37 6.55 -4.35
N LYS A 380 34.66 6.81 -4.20
CA LYS A 380 35.27 8.08 -4.63
C LYS A 380 35.15 8.24 -6.13
N MET A 381 35.59 7.25 -6.92
CA MET A 381 35.47 7.28 -8.40
C MET A 381 34.03 7.40 -8.85
N LEU A 382 33.09 6.72 -8.17
CA LEU A 382 31.67 6.80 -8.52
C LEU A 382 31.13 8.20 -8.29
N LYS A 383 31.46 8.84 -7.16
CA LYS A 383 31.08 10.21 -6.86
C LYS A 383 31.67 11.22 -7.88
N GLU A 384 32.94 11.04 -8.22
CA GLU A 384 33.62 11.88 -9.23
C GLU A 384 32.94 11.74 -10.61
N ARG A 385 32.69 10.52 -11.05
CA ARG A 385 31.99 10.27 -12.32
C ARG A 385 30.58 10.87 -12.36
N VAL A 386 29.82 10.78 -11.26
CA VAL A 386 28.49 11.38 -11.17
C VAL A 386 28.56 12.91 -11.23
N ALA A 387 29.55 13.53 -10.60
CA ALA A 387 29.75 14.97 -10.64
C ALA A 387 30.19 15.50 -12.03
N GLU A 388 30.74 14.62 -12.87
CA GLU A 388 31.19 14.93 -14.24
C GLU A 388 30.17 14.57 -15.32
N ILE A 389 28.98 14.05 -14.95
CA ILE A 389 27.93 13.68 -15.89
C ILE A 389 27.56 14.88 -16.78
N GLU A 390 27.59 14.64 -18.08
CA GLU A 390 26.91 15.46 -19.07
C GLU A 390 25.55 14.85 -19.37
N LEU A 391 24.48 15.60 -19.10
CA LEU A 391 23.13 15.14 -19.38
C LEU A 391 22.92 15.19 -20.90
N PRO A 392 22.54 14.03 -21.50
CA PRO A 392 22.27 14.00 -22.93
C PRO A 392 20.94 14.70 -23.27
N PRO A 393 20.74 15.15 -24.52
CA PRO A 393 19.42 15.53 -24.98
C PRO A 393 18.47 14.33 -24.96
N PRO A 394 17.16 14.49 -24.67
CA PRO A 394 16.46 15.77 -24.56
C PRO A 394 16.68 16.46 -23.21
N PRO A 395 16.46 17.81 -23.16
CA PRO A 395 16.68 18.59 -21.97
C PRO A 395 15.79 18.12 -20.82
N THR A 396 16.38 18.03 -19.66
CA THR A 396 15.70 17.84 -18.39
C THR A 396 14.98 19.13 -17.97
N LYS A 397 13.92 19.02 -17.15
CA LYS A 397 13.22 20.19 -16.60
C LYS A 397 13.89 20.70 -15.33
N PHE A 398 14.44 19.81 -14.53
CA PHE A 398 15.05 20.11 -13.23
C PHE A 398 16.56 19.87 -13.21
N LEU A 399 17.01 18.70 -13.69
CA LEU A 399 18.42 18.32 -13.57
C LEU A 399 19.34 19.17 -14.47
N ASN A 400 20.41 19.66 -13.86
CA ASN A 400 21.60 20.16 -14.51
C ASN A 400 22.84 19.70 -13.72
N LYS A 401 24.02 20.07 -14.16
CA LYS A 401 25.28 19.68 -13.52
C LYS A 401 25.35 20.12 -12.05
N ASP A 402 24.92 21.36 -11.76
CA ASP A 402 24.96 21.90 -10.40
C ASP A 402 23.99 21.17 -9.48
N ALA A 403 22.79 20.83 -9.96
CA ALA A 403 21.83 20.02 -9.22
C ALA A 403 22.40 18.64 -8.89
N ILE A 404 23.04 17.96 -9.84
CA ILE A 404 23.68 16.66 -9.63
C ILE A 404 24.79 16.75 -8.57
N ILE A 405 25.63 17.77 -8.65
CA ILE A 405 26.70 18.01 -7.65
C ILE A 405 26.09 18.26 -6.27
N SER A 406 25.02 19.05 -6.19
CA SER A 406 24.31 19.30 -4.94
C SER A 406 23.76 18.01 -4.34
N MET A 407 23.15 17.17 -5.15
CA MET A 407 22.48 15.94 -4.70
C MET A 407 23.43 14.93 -4.04
N VAL A 408 24.68 14.83 -4.46
CA VAL A 408 25.67 13.87 -3.91
C VAL A 408 26.41 14.39 -2.66
N ASN A 409 26.06 15.58 -2.17
CA ASN A 409 26.69 16.20 -1.01
C ASN A 409 25.70 16.33 0.14
N PHE A 410 26.00 15.66 1.25
CA PHE A 410 25.18 15.66 2.46
C PHE A 410 25.69 16.64 3.50
N GLY A 411 24.78 17.15 4.30
CA GLY A 411 25.12 17.90 5.50
C GLY A 411 25.88 17.04 6.53
N LYS A 412 26.57 17.69 7.44
CA LYS A 412 27.34 17.01 8.50
C LYS A 412 26.46 16.08 9.33
N GLY A 413 26.89 14.84 9.52
CA GLY A 413 26.26 13.87 10.42
C GLY A 413 25.12 13.05 9.79
N VAL A 414 24.66 13.36 8.56
CA VAL A 414 23.55 12.63 7.93
C VAL A 414 23.90 11.16 7.70
N LEU A 415 25.09 10.86 7.23
CA LEU A 415 25.58 9.51 6.94
C LEU A 415 26.30 8.83 8.12
N ASP A 416 26.59 9.55 9.21
CA ASP A 416 27.39 9.03 10.34
C ASP A 416 26.67 7.93 11.15
N LYS A 417 25.36 7.75 10.94
CA LYS A 417 24.54 6.73 11.61
C LYS A 417 24.76 5.32 11.10
N LYS A 418 25.55 5.13 10.04
CA LYS A 418 25.74 3.85 9.34
C LYS A 418 26.22 2.71 10.24
N GLU A 419 27.08 3.00 11.21
CA GLU A 419 27.58 1.98 12.15
C GLU A 419 26.50 1.50 13.14
N ARG A 420 25.49 2.33 13.42
CA ARG A 420 24.43 2.07 14.41
C ARG A 420 23.23 1.32 13.85
N VAL A 421 23.09 1.25 12.55
CA VAL A 421 21.97 0.54 11.90
C VAL A 421 22.36 -0.85 11.48
N LYS A 422 21.39 -1.78 11.48
CA LYS A 422 21.57 -3.15 11.01
C LYS A 422 21.23 -3.25 9.52
N VAL A 423 21.74 -4.31 8.90
CA VAL A 423 21.34 -4.76 7.56
C VAL A 423 19.91 -5.28 7.63
N ASN A 424 19.09 -4.92 6.66
CA ASN A 424 17.74 -5.46 6.51
C ASN A 424 17.78 -6.80 5.77
N THR A 425 17.16 -7.81 6.34
CA THR A 425 17.03 -9.14 5.73
C THR A 425 15.59 -9.61 5.77
N ILE A 426 15.25 -10.66 5.02
CA ILE A 426 13.90 -11.25 5.05
C ILE A 426 13.55 -11.74 6.46
N LEU A 427 14.54 -12.33 7.18
CA LEU A 427 14.34 -12.87 8.52
C LEU A 427 14.36 -11.81 9.64
N ASP A 428 15.06 -10.67 9.42
CA ASP A 428 15.08 -9.54 10.35
C ASP A 428 14.68 -8.25 9.59
N PRO A 429 13.38 -7.98 9.42
CA PRO A 429 12.86 -6.83 8.68
C PRO A 429 12.99 -5.53 9.49
N ILE A 430 14.19 -5.22 9.94
CA ILE A 430 14.49 -4.12 10.86
C ILE A 430 14.15 -2.75 10.27
N ILE A 431 14.17 -2.62 8.95
CA ILE A 431 13.88 -1.36 8.25
C ILE A 431 12.47 -0.84 8.56
N VAL A 432 11.48 -1.74 8.77
CA VAL A 432 10.11 -1.37 9.15
C VAL A 432 10.10 -0.60 10.47
N LYS A 433 10.92 -1.05 11.43
CA LYS A 433 11.06 -0.38 12.73
C LYS A 433 11.71 1.00 12.58
N TYR A 434 12.72 1.11 11.71
CA TYR A 434 13.37 2.39 11.43
C TYR A 434 12.43 3.35 10.75
N TYR A 435 11.66 2.89 9.75
CA TYR A 435 10.69 3.70 9.03
C TYR A 435 9.58 4.23 9.95
N LYS A 436 8.97 3.35 10.75
CA LYS A 436 7.89 3.73 11.69
C LYS A 436 8.33 4.68 12.81
N LYS A 437 9.63 4.77 13.09
CA LYS A 437 10.20 5.74 14.03
C LYS A 437 10.59 7.06 13.35
N GLY A 438 10.33 7.20 12.08
CA GLY A 438 10.56 8.43 11.33
C GLY A 438 9.65 9.56 11.80
N ALA A 439 10.10 10.80 11.55
CA ALA A 439 9.36 12.03 11.86
C ALA A 439 8.48 12.42 10.66
N TRP A 440 7.47 11.63 10.35
CA TRP A 440 6.57 11.84 9.20
C TRP A 440 5.49 12.91 9.46
N ASP A 441 5.27 13.30 10.73
CA ASP A 441 4.23 14.26 11.13
C ASP A 441 4.72 15.73 11.09
N VAL A 442 5.88 16.00 10.51
CA VAL A 442 6.52 17.33 10.55
C VAL A 442 5.99 18.26 9.44
N TYR A 443 5.25 17.72 8.44
CA TYR A 443 4.62 18.48 7.34
C TYR A 443 3.11 18.27 7.28
#